data_765d687010cd36ef8b160f9c903f5c69
#
_entry.id   765d687010cd36ef8b160f9c903f5c69
#
_cell.length_a   1.000
_cell.length_b   1.000
_cell.length_c   1.000
_cell.angle_alpha   90.00
_cell.angle_beta   90.00
_cell.angle_gamma   90.00
#
_symmetry.space_group_name_H-M   'P 1'
#
loop_
_entity.id
_entity.type
_entity.pdbx_description
1 polymer ?
#
loop_
_entity_poly.entity_id
_entity_poly.type
_entity_poly.pdbx_seq_one_letter_code
_entity_poly.pdbx_strand_id
1 'polypeptide(L)'
;MVTTKPVDTQEPKITREEILFLQDENFNSKNVCVVTGAGTGIGRATAVAAAANNLMTVGLDINAEEGDKTCNMVKEIGGEMVFIKTDLTKDDDLENAVRQAAKLGTIKYLANIAGVQHIDSVDNFPMEKYDLMQRLMLRAPFYLSKLAIPHMRSSSDGIGVIGNMASVHAHICTKNKPVYNITKFGLKALSQSISAEGEGSVRSFTLSTGFVKTPLALNQIAAQAEQRGITPEDVVTDVMMGKSRIKEMMSPIEVGNLFVFGFSRFARYLIGGDMLFDGGMVLTY
;
A
#
# COMPACT_ATOMS: atom_id res chain seq x y z
N MET A 1 -14.25 32.09 -15.94
CA MET A 1 -14.91 30.77 -15.82
C MET A 1 -13.80 29.70 -15.83
N VAL A 2 -13.56 29.06 -14.72
CA VAL A 2 -12.64 27.91 -14.68
C VAL A 2 -13.41 26.77 -15.32
N THR A 3 -12.99 26.33 -16.49
CA THR A 3 -13.53 25.14 -17.13
C THR A 3 -13.10 23.94 -16.29
N THR A 4 -13.98 23.44 -15.43
CA THR A 4 -13.78 22.21 -14.70
C THR A 4 -13.75 21.06 -15.71
N LYS A 5 -12.59 20.42 -15.89
CA LYS A 5 -12.52 19.17 -16.65
C LYS A 5 -13.35 18.13 -15.91
N PRO A 6 -14.10 17.26 -16.59
CA PRO A 6 -14.79 16.15 -15.95
C PRO A 6 -13.82 15.36 -15.07
N VAL A 7 -14.25 14.95 -13.88
CA VAL A 7 -13.44 14.14 -12.99
C VAL A 7 -13.20 12.79 -13.67
N ASP A 8 -11.94 12.49 -13.96
CA ASP A 8 -11.55 11.17 -14.46
C ASP A 8 -11.64 10.15 -13.33
N THR A 9 -12.60 9.23 -13.44
CA THR A 9 -12.88 8.17 -12.47
C THR A 9 -12.22 6.84 -12.84
N GLN A 10 -11.36 6.81 -13.86
CA GLN A 10 -10.61 5.61 -14.24
C GLN A 10 -9.27 5.56 -13.48
N GLU A 11 -8.85 4.34 -13.15
CA GLU A 11 -7.51 4.11 -12.62
C GLU A 11 -6.47 4.50 -13.70
N PRO A 12 -5.48 5.34 -13.39
CA PRO A 12 -4.46 5.74 -14.37
C PRO A 12 -3.67 4.54 -14.89
N LYS A 13 -3.33 4.57 -16.18
CA LYS A 13 -2.39 3.60 -16.74
C LYS A 13 -0.99 3.84 -16.17
N ILE A 14 -0.29 2.75 -15.89
CA ILE A 14 1.11 2.82 -15.47
C ILE A 14 1.97 2.77 -16.73
N THR A 15 2.79 3.79 -16.93
CA THR A 15 3.76 3.82 -18.03
C THR A 15 5.18 3.67 -17.48
N ARG A 16 6.11 3.22 -18.35
CA ARG A 16 7.51 2.99 -17.94
C ARG A 16 8.21 4.30 -17.52
N GLU A 17 7.84 5.40 -18.15
CA GLU A 17 8.40 6.73 -17.89
C GLU A 17 8.06 7.27 -16.50
N GLU A 18 6.95 6.80 -15.90
CA GLU A 18 6.52 7.18 -14.57
C GLU A 18 7.19 6.36 -13.46
N ILE A 19 7.89 5.27 -13.83
CA ILE A 19 8.54 4.39 -12.85
C ILE A 19 9.87 4.99 -12.42
N LEU A 20 10.07 5.07 -11.11
CA LEU A 20 11.35 5.44 -10.51
C LEU A 20 12.32 4.26 -10.57
N PHE A 21 13.40 4.37 -11.34
CA PHE A 21 14.48 3.39 -11.39
C PHE A 21 15.60 3.78 -10.44
N LEU A 22 15.97 2.86 -9.55
CA LEU A 22 17.02 3.08 -8.56
C LEU A 22 18.18 2.09 -8.76
N GLN A 23 19.40 2.60 -8.69
CA GLN A 23 20.60 1.77 -8.67
C GLN A 23 20.88 1.30 -7.24
N ASP A 24 20.42 0.08 -6.93
CA ASP A 24 20.63 -0.58 -5.65
C ASP A 24 21.09 -2.02 -5.89
N GLU A 25 22.18 -2.43 -5.27
CA GLU A 25 22.76 -3.77 -5.41
C GLU A 25 21.83 -4.88 -4.91
N ASN A 26 20.93 -4.55 -3.98
CA ASN A 26 19.90 -5.45 -3.46
C ASN A 26 18.68 -5.56 -4.38
N PHE A 27 18.57 -4.71 -5.40
CA PHE A 27 17.51 -4.80 -6.38
C PHE A 27 17.95 -5.72 -7.52
N ASN A 28 17.74 -7.01 -7.29
CA ASN A 28 18.08 -8.07 -8.23
C ASN A 28 17.08 -9.23 -8.10
N SER A 29 17.01 -10.10 -9.12
CA SER A 29 16.02 -11.19 -9.21
C SER A 29 16.17 -12.32 -8.19
N LYS A 30 17.24 -12.34 -7.39
CA LYS A 30 17.40 -13.28 -6.28
C LYS A 30 16.67 -12.82 -5.01
N ASN A 31 16.34 -11.53 -4.95
CA ASN A 31 15.65 -10.92 -3.83
C ASN A 31 14.16 -10.76 -4.13
N VAL A 32 13.36 -11.29 -3.22
CA VAL A 32 11.90 -11.33 -3.34
C VAL A 32 11.28 -10.11 -2.66
N CYS A 33 10.36 -9.45 -3.36
CA CYS A 33 9.46 -8.44 -2.84
C CYS A 33 8.03 -9.01 -2.81
N VAL A 34 7.49 -9.19 -1.61
CA VAL A 34 6.09 -9.62 -1.42
C VAL A 34 5.19 -8.39 -1.33
N VAL A 35 4.14 -8.32 -2.14
CA VAL A 35 3.22 -7.18 -2.21
C VAL A 35 1.79 -7.64 -1.99
N THR A 36 1.11 -7.15 -0.97
CA THR A 36 -0.31 -7.45 -0.71
C THR A 36 -1.23 -6.45 -1.43
N GLY A 37 -2.43 -6.91 -1.84
CA GLY A 37 -3.34 -6.08 -2.62
C GLY A 37 -2.84 -5.82 -4.04
N ALA A 38 -2.06 -6.75 -4.60
CA ALA A 38 -1.37 -6.59 -5.87
C ALA A 38 -2.28 -6.62 -7.10
N GLY A 39 -3.58 -6.86 -6.92
CA GLY A 39 -4.55 -6.90 -8.00
C GLY A 39 -4.90 -5.53 -8.57
N THR A 40 -4.94 -4.46 -7.76
CA THR A 40 -5.37 -3.12 -8.20
C THR A 40 -4.64 -1.99 -7.46
N GLY A 41 -4.81 -0.77 -7.94
CA GLY A 41 -4.40 0.45 -7.23
C GLY A 41 -2.94 0.47 -6.81
N ILE A 42 -2.69 0.90 -5.58
CA ILE A 42 -1.33 1.06 -5.04
C ILE A 42 -0.57 -0.27 -5.02
N GLY A 43 -1.24 -1.39 -4.69
CA GLY A 43 -0.59 -2.70 -4.64
C GLY A 43 -0.11 -3.15 -6.01
N ARG A 44 -0.95 -3.01 -7.05
CA ARG A 44 -0.57 -3.24 -8.45
C ARG A 44 0.62 -2.37 -8.84
N ALA A 45 0.52 -1.07 -8.60
CA ALA A 45 1.57 -0.11 -8.96
C ALA A 45 2.89 -0.39 -8.24
N THR A 46 2.85 -0.78 -6.96
CA THR A 46 4.04 -1.18 -6.20
C THR A 46 4.65 -2.47 -6.76
N ALA A 47 3.83 -3.46 -7.13
CA ALA A 47 4.33 -4.69 -7.74
C ALA A 47 5.02 -4.41 -9.08
N VAL A 48 4.42 -3.57 -9.93
CA VAL A 48 5.00 -3.14 -11.21
C VAL A 48 6.31 -2.39 -10.98
N ALA A 49 6.35 -1.41 -10.06
CA ALA A 49 7.55 -0.63 -9.78
C ALA A 49 8.68 -1.49 -9.18
N ALA A 50 8.37 -2.43 -8.28
CA ALA A 50 9.35 -3.35 -7.71
C ALA A 50 9.96 -4.28 -8.77
N ALA A 51 9.12 -4.88 -9.61
CA ALA A 51 9.57 -5.75 -10.70
C ALA A 51 10.39 -4.99 -11.76
N ALA A 52 10.02 -3.75 -12.08
CA ALA A 52 10.78 -2.89 -12.97
C ALA A 52 12.18 -2.54 -12.42
N ASN A 53 12.35 -2.59 -11.11
CA ASN A 53 13.62 -2.44 -10.40
C ASN A 53 14.34 -3.79 -10.17
N ASN A 54 14.07 -4.80 -11.00
CA ASN A 54 14.70 -6.13 -11.02
C ASN A 54 14.42 -7.00 -9.78
N LEU A 55 13.44 -6.71 -8.96
CA LEU A 55 13.06 -7.58 -7.86
C LEU A 55 12.16 -8.71 -8.37
N MET A 56 12.41 -9.96 -7.93
CA MET A 56 11.42 -11.02 -8.05
C MET A 56 10.20 -10.63 -7.24
N THR A 57 9.09 -10.32 -7.88
CA THR A 57 7.90 -9.82 -7.19
C THR A 57 6.88 -10.94 -6.96
N VAL A 58 6.36 -11.04 -5.74
CA VAL A 58 5.27 -11.96 -5.40
C VAL A 58 4.05 -11.13 -5.02
N GLY A 59 3.04 -11.14 -5.88
CA GLY A 59 1.78 -10.43 -5.65
C GLY A 59 0.76 -11.31 -4.96
N LEU A 60 0.18 -10.80 -3.88
CA LEU A 60 -0.88 -11.44 -3.10
C LEU A 60 -2.18 -10.66 -3.24
N ASP A 61 -3.23 -11.32 -3.69
CA ASP A 61 -4.57 -10.75 -3.76
C ASP A 61 -5.63 -11.85 -3.75
N ILE A 62 -6.85 -11.52 -3.38
CA ILE A 62 -7.98 -12.44 -3.43
C ILE A 62 -8.53 -12.58 -4.87
N ASN A 63 -8.35 -11.55 -5.69
CA ASN A 63 -8.84 -11.49 -7.08
C ASN A 63 -7.78 -11.98 -8.07
N ALA A 64 -7.95 -13.23 -8.52
CA ALA A 64 -7.02 -13.86 -9.45
C ALA A 64 -6.97 -13.14 -10.82
N GLU A 65 -8.12 -12.72 -11.35
CA GLU A 65 -8.19 -12.05 -12.66
C GLU A 65 -7.38 -10.74 -12.66
N GLU A 66 -7.54 -9.93 -11.60
CA GLU A 66 -6.77 -8.69 -11.46
C GLU A 66 -5.28 -8.95 -11.20
N GLY A 67 -4.97 -10.03 -10.48
CA GLY A 67 -3.60 -10.50 -10.29
C GLY A 67 -2.91 -10.88 -11.60
N ASP A 68 -3.61 -11.60 -12.47
CA ASP A 68 -3.11 -11.99 -13.80
C ASP A 68 -2.89 -10.75 -14.69
N LYS A 69 -3.77 -9.75 -14.62
CA LYS A 69 -3.56 -8.46 -15.32
C LYS A 69 -2.28 -7.77 -14.84
N THR A 70 -2.01 -7.79 -13.55
CA THR A 70 -0.77 -7.22 -12.99
C THR A 70 0.47 -7.99 -13.46
N CYS A 71 0.42 -9.32 -13.50
CA CYS A 71 1.50 -10.14 -14.06
C CYS A 71 1.79 -9.79 -15.53
N ASN A 72 0.75 -9.58 -16.34
CA ASN A 72 0.92 -9.17 -17.72
C ASN A 72 1.58 -7.79 -17.84
N MET A 73 1.16 -6.81 -17.04
CA MET A 73 1.80 -5.48 -17.00
C MET A 73 3.28 -5.58 -16.61
N VAL A 74 3.62 -6.40 -15.62
CA VAL A 74 5.00 -6.65 -15.20
C VAL A 74 5.81 -7.26 -16.33
N LYS A 75 5.25 -8.22 -17.05
CA LYS A 75 5.91 -8.83 -18.21
C LYS A 75 6.16 -7.83 -19.35
N GLU A 76 5.21 -6.95 -19.63
CA GLU A 76 5.34 -5.91 -20.66
C GLU A 76 6.47 -4.93 -20.39
N ILE A 77 6.76 -4.64 -19.12
CA ILE A 77 7.90 -3.79 -18.74
C ILE A 77 9.23 -4.55 -18.58
N GLY A 78 9.22 -5.88 -18.80
CA GLY A 78 10.41 -6.74 -18.73
C GLY A 78 10.78 -7.15 -17.30
N GLY A 79 9.85 -7.09 -16.34
CA GLY A 79 10.03 -7.55 -14.96
C GLY A 79 9.58 -9.01 -14.75
N GLU A 80 9.76 -9.51 -13.54
CA GLU A 80 9.36 -10.86 -13.12
C GLU A 80 8.38 -10.79 -11.94
N MET A 81 7.24 -11.46 -12.07
CA MET A 81 6.23 -11.55 -11.02
C MET A 81 5.54 -12.91 -11.01
N VAL A 82 5.31 -13.43 -9.82
CA VAL A 82 4.43 -14.57 -9.55
C VAL A 82 3.23 -14.07 -8.75
N PHE A 83 2.03 -14.41 -9.20
CA PHE A 83 0.81 -14.11 -8.46
C PHE A 83 0.38 -15.34 -7.64
N ILE A 84 0.00 -15.11 -6.39
CA ILE A 84 -0.54 -16.13 -5.49
C ILE A 84 -1.90 -15.65 -4.98
N LYS A 85 -2.97 -16.32 -5.39
CA LYS A 85 -4.31 -16.04 -4.85
C LYS A 85 -4.31 -16.28 -3.35
N THR A 86 -4.59 -15.24 -2.57
CA THR A 86 -4.45 -15.23 -1.12
C THR A 86 -5.60 -14.47 -0.48
N ASP A 87 -6.35 -15.12 0.40
CA ASP A 87 -7.26 -14.44 1.31
C ASP A 87 -6.47 -14.01 2.56
N LEU A 88 -6.11 -12.73 2.62
CA LEU A 88 -5.30 -12.17 3.70
C LEU A 88 -5.97 -12.23 5.09
N THR A 89 -7.24 -12.61 5.16
CA THR A 89 -7.93 -12.83 6.44
C THR A 89 -7.72 -14.23 7.01
N LYS A 90 -7.07 -15.13 6.25
CA LYS A 90 -6.83 -16.53 6.59
C LYS A 90 -5.36 -16.81 6.86
N ASP A 91 -5.06 -17.32 8.02
CA ASP A 91 -3.67 -17.62 8.46
C ASP A 91 -2.98 -18.64 7.55
N ASP A 92 -3.68 -19.71 7.20
CA ASP A 92 -3.14 -20.76 6.33
C ASP A 92 -2.74 -20.24 4.95
N ASP A 93 -3.52 -19.29 4.41
CA ASP A 93 -3.22 -18.63 3.14
C ASP A 93 -1.95 -17.77 3.25
N LEU A 94 -1.80 -17.04 4.37
CA LEU A 94 -0.60 -16.22 4.63
C LEU A 94 0.65 -17.08 4.76
N GLU A 95 0.59 -18.17 5.52
CA GLU A 95 1.69 -19.13 5.67
C GLU A 95 2.07 -19.76 4.32
N ASN A 96 1.06 -20.18 3.54
CA ASN A 96 1.27 -20.74 2.22
C ASN A 96 1.94 -19.72 1.27
N ALA A 97 1.48 -18.46 1.28
CA ALA A 97 2.04 -17.40 0.45
C ALA A 97 3.52 -17.15 0.75
N VAL A 98 3.88 -17.02 2.04
CA VAL A 98 5.29 -16.81 2.44
C VAL A 98 6.15 -18.04 2.10
N ARG A 99 5.65 -19.27 2.33
CA ARG A 99 6.35 -20.49 1.95
C ARG A 99 6.60 -20.60 0.44
N GLN A 100 5.65 -20.17 -0.39
CA GLN A 100 5.83 -20.14 -1.85
C GLN A 100 6.80 -19.03 -2.26
N ALA A 101 6.69 -17.84 -1.70
CA ALA A 101 7.61 -16.72 -1.96
C ALA A 101 9.07 -17.11 -1.64
N ALA A 102 9.31 -17.79 -0.52
CA ALA A 102 10.64 -18.25 -0.10
C ALA A 102 11.30 -19.27 -1.06
N LYS A 103 10.52 -19.94 -1.91
CA LYS A 103 11.06 -20.84 -2.96
C LYS A 103 11.57 -20.10 -4.18
N LEU A 104 11.17 -18.85 -4.36
CA LEU A 104 11.55 -18.02 -5.52
C LEU A 104 12.83 -17.22 -5.28
N GLY A 105 13.27 -17.09 -4.03
CA GLY A 105 14.48 -16.35 -3.67
C GLY A 105 14.47 -15.93 -2.20
N THR A 106 15.35 -15.00 -1.87
CA THR A 106 15.45 -14.45 -0.52
C THR A 106 14.37 -13.38 -0.30
N ILE A 107 13.44 -13.61 0.63
CA ILE A 107 12.46 -12.59 0.99
C ILE A 107 13.19 -11.43 1.69
N LYS A 108 13.34 -10.31 1.01
CA LYS A 108 13.97 -9.09 1.54
C LYS A 108 12.99 -7.95 1.77
N TYR A 109 11.90 -7.92 0.99
CA TYR A 109 10.97 -6.81 0.99
C TYR A 109 9.52 -7.31 1.17
N LEU A 110 8.77 -6.61 2.02
CA LEU A 110 7.35 -6.84 2.22
C LEU A 110 6.60 -5.50 2.16
N ALA A 111 5.64 -5.40 1.23
CA ALA A 111 4.73 -4.27 1.11
C ALA A 111 3.33 -4.68 1.59
N ASN A 112 2.93 -4.25 2.77
CA ASN A 112 1.59 -4.43 3.31
C ASN A 112 0.69 -3.29 2.81
N ILE A 113 -0.06 -3.50 1.72
CA ILE A 113 -0.83 -2.46 1.04
C ILE A 113 -2.33 -2.74 1.05
N ALA A 114 -2.72 -4.01 1.01
CA ALA A 114 -4.12 -4.40 0.96
C ALA A 114 -4.99 -3.67 1.99
N GLY A 115 -6.14 -3.20 1.56
CA GLY A 115 -7.04 -2.49 2.46
C GLY A 115 -8.43 -2.32 1.89
N VAL A 116 -9.37 -2.16 2.81
CA VAL A 116 -10.77 -1.86 2.53
C VAL A 116 -11.23 -0.71 3.42
N GLN A 117 -12.34 -0.09 3.06
CA GLN A 117 -12.95 0.96 3.87
C GLN A 117 -14.44 0.72 4.03
N HIS A 118 -14.91 0.94 5.25
CA HIS A 118 -16.32 1.11 5.58
C HIS A 118 -16.46 2.44 6.32
N ILE A 119 -17.51 3.19 6.00
CA ILE A 119 -17.77 4.54 6.54
C ILE A 119 -19.02 4.46 7.39
N ASP A 120 -18.85 4.62 8.71
CA ASP A 120 -19.95 4.72 9.66
C ASP A 120 -19.47 5.35 10.97
N SER A 121 -20.40 5.81 11.81
CA SER A 121 -20.09 6.33 13.15
C SER A 121 -19.69 5.20 14.10
N VAL A 122 -19.06 5.54 15.23
CA VAL A 122 -18.61 4.55 16.23
C VAL A 122 -19.78 3.73 16.78
N ASP A 123 -20.90 4.38 17.05
CA ASP A 123 -22.11 3.79 17.65
C ASP A 123 -22.92 2.92 16.69
N ASN A 124 -22.79 3.12 15.37
CA ASN A 124 -23.48 2.32 14.35
C ASN A 124 -22.56 1.36 13.58
N PHE A 125 -21.26 1.33 13.91
CA PHE A 125 -20.29 0.57 13.10
C PHE A 125 -20.55 -0.93 13.18
N PRO A 126 -20.81 -1.63 12.04
CA PRO A 126 -21.07 -3.06 12.04
C PRO A 126 -19.84 -3.86 12.48
N MET A 127 -20.01 -4.76 13.47
CA MET A 127 -18.86 -5.50 14.04
C MET A 127 -18.22 -6.46 13.04
N GLU A 128 -18.97 -7.03 12.09
CA GLU A 128 -18.39 -7.83 11.02
C GLU A 128 -17.46 -7.02 10.10
N LYS A 129 -17.74 -5.72 9.89
CA LYS A 129 -16.87 -4.80 9.16
C LYS A 129 -15.66 -4.42 9.99
N TYR A 130 -15.84 -4.24 11.30
CA TYR A 130 -14.73 -4.03 12.23
C TYR A 130 -13.76 -5.20 12.17
N ASP A 131 -14.23 -6.43 12.34
CA ASP A 131 -13.41 -7.64 12.34
C ASP A 131 -12.68 -7.84 11.00
N LEU A 132 -13.38 -7.65 9.89
CA LEU A 132 -12.78 -7.73 8.55
C LEU A 132 -11.62 -6.71 8.40
N MET A 133 -11.88 -5.44 8.74
CA MET A 133 -10.89 -4.38 8.60
C MET A 133 -9.68 -4.61 9.51
N GLN A 134 -9.89 -5.05 10.74
CA GLN A 134 -8.81 -5.37 11.69
C GLN A 134 -7.99 -6.58 11.20
N ARG A 135 -8.65 -7.63 10.73
CA ARG A 135 -7.98 -8.81 10.18
C ARG A 135 -7.13 -8.47 8.97
N LEU A 136 -7.71 -7.74 8.01
CA LEU A 136 -7.06 -7.42 6.74
C LEU A 136 -5.94 -6.39 6.88
N MET A 137 -6.19 -5.27 7.63
CA MET A 137 -5.32 -4.10 7.61
C MET A 137 -4.39 -3.96 8.84
N LEU A 138 -4.53 -4.83 9.85
CA LEU A 138 -3.65 -4.79 11.01
C LEU A 138 -3.10 -6.18 11.35
N ARG A 139 -3.97 -7.20 11.47
CA ARG A 139 -3.53 -8.55 11.82
C ARG A 139 -2.72 -9.21 10.69
N ALA A 140 -3.16 -9.12 9.44
CA ALA A 140 -2.42 -9.68 8.30
C ALA A 140 -1.03 -9.04 8.13
N PRO A 141 -0.85 -7.69 8.15
CA PRO A 141 0.46 -7.07 8.19
C PRO A 141 1.36 -7.54 9.32
N PHE A 142 0.81 -7.68 10.53
CA PHE A 142 1.55 -8.21 11.66
C PHE A 142 1.99 -9.66 11.40
N TYR A 143 1.08 -10.52 10.96
CA TYR A 143 1.37 -11.94 10.77
C TYR A 143 2.32 -12.18 9.58
N LEU A 144 2.14 -11.48 8.47
CA LEU A 144 3.10 -11.54 7.35
C LEU A 144 4.48 -11.06 7.79
N SER A 145 4.57 -10.01 8.59
CA SER A 145 5.85 -9.53 9.14
C SER A 145 6.50 -10.61 10.02
N LYS A 146 5.72 -11.24 10.93
CA LYS A 146 6.18 -12.35 11.76
C LYS A 146 6.74 -13.49 10.93
N LEU A 147 6.08 -13.85 9.81
CA LEU A 147 6.51 -14.94 8.93
C LEU A 147 7.72 -14.54 8.06
N ALA A 148 7.81 -13.29 7.59
CA ALA A 148 8.87 -12.83 6.70
C ALA A 148 10.19 -12.52 7.41
N ILE A 149 10.17 -11.99 8.63
CA ILE A 149 11.37 -11.58 9.40
C ILE A 149 12.41 -12.69 9.54
N PRO A 150 12.09 -13.95 9.84
CA PRO A 150 13.08 -15.03 9.88
C PRO A 150 13.80 -15.24 8.54
N HIS A 151 13.10 -15.13 7.41
CA HIS A 151 13.71 -15.20 6.07
C HIS A 151 14.63 -14.01 5.80
N MET A 152 14.24 -12.81 6.21
CA MET A 152 15.07 -11.61 6.09
C MET A 152 16.38 -11.76 6.89
N ARG A 153 16.28 -12.17 8.15
CA ARG A 153 17.45 -12.37 9.03
C ARG A 153 18.38 -13.49 8.57
N SER A 154 17.86 -14.50 7.89
CA SER A 154 18.66 -15.61 7.33
C SER A 154 19.34 -15.28 6.01
N SER A 155 19.10 -14.10 5.43
CA SER A 155 19.78 -13.64 4.22
C SER A 155 21.27 -13.39 4.49
N SER A 156 22.10 -13.40 3.43
CA SER A 156 23.56 -13.27 3.55
C SER A 156 24.04 -11.98 4.24
N ASP A 157 23.23 -10.91 4.15
CA ASP A 157 23.52 -9.62 4.81
C ASP A 157 22.59 -9.36 6.02
N GLY A 158 21.64 -10.25 6.29
CA GLY A 158 20.67 -10.12 7.38
C GLY A 158 19.68 -8.94 7.24
N ILE A 159 19.67 -8.27 6.08
CA ILE A 159 18.87 -7.04 5.86
C ILE A 159 17.50 -7.37 5.31
N GLY A 160 16.46 -6.76 5.90
CA GLY A 160 15.09 -6.79 5.41
C GLY A 160 14.35 -5.48 5.60
N VAL A 161 13.36 -5.22 4.75
CA VAL A 161 12.58 -3.98 4.83
C VAL A 161 11.09 -4.26 4.69
N ILE A 162 10.30 -3.73 5.61
CA ILE A 162 8.85 -3.85 5.62
C ILE A 162 8.22 -2.47 5.49
N GLY A 163 7.46 -2.25 4.41
CA GLY A 163 6.67 -1.05 4.19
C GLY A 163 5.19 -1.31 4.47
N ASN A 164 4.56 -0.45 5.24
CA ASN A 164 3.16 -0.54 5.60
C ASN A 164 2.37 0.67 5.04
N MET A 165 1.33 0.41 4.25
CA MET A 165 0.47 1.45 3.68
C MET A 165 -0.42 2.05 4.77
N ALA A 166 -0.01 3.20 5.27
CA ALA A 166 -0.79 3.97 6.23
C ALA A 166 -1.75 4.95 5.51
N SER A 167 -1.91 6.14 6.00
CA SER A 167 -2.77 7.19 5.47
C SER A 167 -2.56 8.47 6.29
N VAL A 168 -3.03 9.62 5.83
CA VAL A 168 -3.24 10.80 6.69
C VAL A 168 -4.01 10.45 7.97
N HIS A 169 -4.81 9.38 7.93
CA HIS A 169 -5.54 8.85 9.08
C HIS A 169 -4.64 8.12 10.11
N ALA A 170 -3.33 8.11 9.92
CA ALA A 170 -2.33 7.78 10.95
C ALA A 170 -1.78 9.05 11.65
N HIS A 171 -2.29 10.23 11.32
CA HIS A 171 -1.92 11.54 11.87
C HIS A 171 -3.12 12.31 12.40
N ILE A 172 -4.26 12.20 11.72
CA ILE A 172 -5.52 12.87 12.07
C ILE A 172 -6.67 11.87 12.04
N CYS A 173 -7.68 12.11 12.88
CA CYS A 173 -8.93 11.34 12.83
C CYS A 173 -10.02 12.17 12.14
N THR A 174 -10.79 11.51 11.29
CA THR A 174 -12.00 12.09 10.70
C THR A 174 -13.24 11.34 11.14
N LYS A 175 -14.39 12.03 11.13
CA LYS A 175 -15.70 11.44 11.46
C LYS A 175 -15.98 10.24 10.55
N ASN A 176 -16.73 9.29 11.05
CA ASN A 176 -17.26 8.12 10.34
C ASN A 176 -16.20 7.14 9.79
N LYS A 177 -14.97 7.21 10.30
CA LYS A 177 -13.87 6.29 9.94
C LYS A 177 -13.15 5.68 11.15
N PRO A 178 -13.86 5.30 12.23
CA PRO A 178 -13.20 4.91 13.49
C PRO A 178 -12.25 3.73 13.30
N VAL A 179 -12.67 2.67 12.63
CA VAL A 179 -11.85 1.46 12.45
C VAL A 179 -10.69 1.70 11.48
N TYR A 180 -10.91 2.51 10.44
CA TYR A 180 -9.83 2.91 9.54
C TYR A 180 -8.75 3.72 10.28
N ASN A 181 -9.16 4.69 11.11
CA ASN A 181 -8.22 5.44 11.95
C ASN A 181 -7.42 4.49 12.86
N ILE A 182 -8.10 3.59 13.59
CA ILE A 182 -7.44 2.61 14.46
C ILE A 182 -6.40 1.78 13.70
N THR A 183 -6.75 1.23 12.53
CA THR A 183 -5.83 0.39 11.76
C THR A 183 -4.63 1.17 11.25
N LYS A 184 -4.81 2.41 10.79
CA LYS A 184 -3.73 3.22 10.24
C LYS A 184 -2.76 3.74 11.32
N PHE A 185 -3.26 4.11 12.49
CA PHE A 185 -2.41 4.36 13.67
C PHE A 185 -1.70 3.09 14.13
N GLY A 186 -2.40 1.95 14.12
CA GLY A 186 -1.83 0.65 14.46
C GLY A 186 -0.68 0.23 13.56
N LEU A 187 -0.75 0.49 12.26
CA LEU A 187 0.34 0.21 11.32
C LEU A 187 1.59 1.06 11.61
N LYS A 188 1.41 2.30 12.04
CA LYS A 188 2.53 3.15 12.47
C LYS A 188 3.21 2.57 13.72
N ALA A 189 2.44 2.16 14.70
CA ALA A 189 2.96 1.49 15.90
C ALA A 189 3.67 0.17 15.54
N LEU A 190 3.09 -0.65 14.64
CA LEU A 190 3.71 -1.89 14.16
C LEU A 190 5.06 -1.62 13.50
N SER A 191 5.16 -0.61 12.62
CA SER A 191 6.42 -0.25 11.96
C SER A 191 7.50 0.17 12.95
N GLN A 192 7.14 0.91 14.00
CA GLN A 192 8.06 1.29 15.06
C GLN A 192 8.53 0.09 15.88
N SER A 193 7.60 -0.84 16.23
CA SER A 193 7.93 -2.06 16.98
C SER A 193 8.89 -2.96 16.19
N ILE A 194 8.59 -3.22 14.90
CA ILE A 194 9.47 -4.02 14.02
C ILE A 194 10.87 -3.39 13.95
N SER A 195 10.95 -2.09 13.81
CA SER A 195 12.22 -1.39 13.70
C SER A 195 13.02 -1.37 14.99
N ALA A 196 12.34 -1.26 16.15
CA ALA A 196 12.98 -1.35 17.46
C ALA A 196 13.57 -2.74 17.72
N GLU A 197 12.82 -3.81 17.35
CA GLU A 197 13.27 -5.19 17.49
C GLU A 197 14.25 -5.64 16.39
N GLY A 198 14.32 -4.91 15.30
CA GLY A 198 15.15 -5.22 14.13
C GLY A 198 16.62 -4.84 14.28
N GLU A 199 16.96 -4.03 15.29
CA GLU A 199 18.35 -3.65 15.64
C GLU A 199 19.19 -3.18 14.44
N GLY A 200 18.55 -2.47 13.49
CA GLY A 200 19.19 -1.96 12.27
C GLY A 200 19.25 -2.96 11.10
N SER A 201 19.06 -4.26 11.32
CA SER A 201 19.05 -5.27 10.27
C SER A 201 17.69 -5.38 9.58
N VAL A 202 16.61 -5.48 10.32
CA VAL A 202 15.26 -5.43 9.79
C VAL A 202 14.64 -4.08 10.15
N ARG A 203 14.33 -3.27 9.15
CA ARG A 203 13.68 -1.98 9.35
C ARG A 203 12.26 -1.98 8.79
N SER A 204 11.44 -1.14 9.33
CA SER A 204 10.10 -0.92 8.82
C SER A 204 9.80 0.57 8.70
N PHE A 205 8.88 0.91 7.83
CA PHE A 205 8.36 2.28 7.67
C PHE A 205 6.87 2.26 7.37
N THR A 206 6.22 3.38 7.63
CA THR A 206 4.89 3.64 7.06
C THR A 206 4.99 4.63 5.91
N LEU A 207 4.07 4.51 4.98
CA LEU A 207 3.83 5.47 3.93
C LEU A 207 2.39 5.99 4.09
N SER A 208 2.28 7.26 4.44
CA SER A 208 1.00 7.96 4.65
C SER A 208 0.71 8.88 3.49
N THR A 209 -0.42 8.68 2.82
CA THR A 209 -0.83 9.50 1.68
C THR A 209 -2.16 10.19 1.95
N GLY A 210 -2.40 11.26 1.22
CA GLY A 210 -3.74 11.80 0.98
C GLY A 210 -4.54 10.87 0.05
N PHE A 211 -5.38 11.46 -0.81
CA PHE A 211 -6.16 10.68 -1.77
C PHE A 211 -5.30 10.24 -2.96
N VAL A 212 -5.49 8.98 -3.34
CA VAL A 212 -4.83 8.33 -4.49
C VAL A 212 -5.91 7.80 -5.43
N LYS A 213 -5.74 7.96 -6.74
CA LYS A 213 -6.68 7.51 -7.79
C LYS A 213 -6.72 5.98 -7.88
N THR A 214 -7.30 5.34 -6.90
CA THR A 214 -7.47 3.88 -6.81
C THR A 214 -8.95 3.52 -6.92
N PRO A 215 -9.31 2.28 -7.29
CA PRO A 215 -10.69 1.83 -7.23
C PRO A 215 -11.34 2.07 -5.86
N LEU A 216 -10.58 1.89 -4.77
CA LEU A 216 -11.06 2.16 -3.41
C LEU A 216 -11.50 3.62 -3.20
N ALA A 217 -10.78 4.59 -3.74
CA ALA A 217 -11.12 6.00 -3.62
C ALA A 217 -12.17 6.43 -4.65
N LEU A 218 -12.02 6.00 -5.90
CA LEU A 218 -12.90 6.40 -7.00
C LEU A 218 -14.33 5.87 -6.84
N ASN A 219 -14.49 4.63 -6.36
CA ASN A 219 -15.80 4.03 -6.13
C ASN A 219 -16.60 4.72 -5.00
N GLN A 220 -15.94 5.51 -4.14
CA GLN A 220 -16.61 6.27 -3.09
C GLN A 220 -17.22 7.58 -3.60
N ILE A 221 -16.79 8.08 -4.76
CA ILE A 221 -17.21 9.40 -5.26
C ILE A 221 -18.71 9.45 -5.51
N ALA A 222 -19.24 8.48 -6.24
CA ALA A 222 -20.67 8.43 -6.56
C ALA A 222 -21.53 8.31 -5.29
N ALA A 223 -21.19 7.40 -4.38
CA ALA A 223 -21.93 7.21 -3.13
C ALA A 223 -21.89 8.46 -2.23
N GLN A 224 -20.73 9.15 -2.17
CA GLN A 224 -20.61 10.38 -1.40
C GLN A 224 -21.37 11.55 -2.04
N ALA A 225 -21.44 11.61 -3.38
CA ALA A 225 -22.21 12.61 -4.09
C ALA A 225 -23.71 12.47 -3.79
N GLU A 226 -24.23 11.24 -3.88
CA GLU A 226 -25.61 10.92 -3.56
C GLU A 226 -25.96 11.23 -2.09
N GLN A 227 -25.14 10.73 -1.15
CA GLN A 227 -25.36 10.94 0.29
C GLN A 227 -25.40 12.41 0.69
N ARG A 228 -24.63 13.27 0.00
CA ARG A 228 -24.48 14.69 0.34
C ARG A 228 -25.35 15.61 -0.52
N GLY A 229 -25.98 15.10 -1.59
CA GLY A 229 -26.76 15.88 -2.54
C GLY A 229 -25.89 16.90 -3.31
N ILE A 230 -24.65 16.54 -3.63
CA ILE A 230 -23.70 17.38 -4.39
C ILE A 230 -23.21 16.64 -5.64
N THR A 231 -22.48 17.32 -6.52
CA THR A 231 -21.96 16.68 -7.73
C THR A 231 -20.72 15.80 -7.42
N PRO A 232 -20.39 14.80 -8.26
CA PRO A 232 -19.12 14.07 -8.17
C PRO A 232 -17.89 14.99 -8.17
N GLU A 233 -17.93 16.07 -8.95
CA GLU A 233 -16.90 17.11 -9.00
C GLU A 233 -16.72 17.79 -7.65
N ASP A 234 -17.82 18.18 -6.98
CA ASP A 234 -17.77 18.79 -5.65
C ASP A 234 -17.24 17.81 -4.59
N VAL A 235 -17.52 16.49 -4.73
CA VAL A 235 -16.92 15.49 -3.84
C VAL A 235 -15.40 15.51 -3.97
N VAL A 236 -14.87 15.55 -5.17
CA VAL A 236 -13.43 15.57 -5.38
C VAL A 236 -12.82 16.89 -4.93
N THR A 237 -13.38 18.03 -5.36
CA THR A 237 -12.79 19.35 -5.10
C THR A 237 -12.92 19.79 -3.64
N ASP A 238 -14.09 19.60 -3.04
CA ASP A 238 -14.41 20.17 -1.73
C ASP A 238 -14.27 19.14 -0.59
N VAL A 239 -14.68 17.89 -0.85
CA VAL A 239 -14.64 16.84 0.19
C VAL A 239 -13.28 16.16 0.23
N MET A 240 -12.75 15.71 -0.91
CA MET A 240 -11.50 14.97 -0.96
C MET A 240 -10.29 15.92 -0.96
N MET A 241 -10.28 16.91 -1.86
CA MET A 241 -9.15 17.83 -2.02
C MET A 241 -9.30 19.14 -1.25
N GLY A 242 -10.44 19.38 -0.61
CA GLY A 242 -10.76 20.67 0.01
C GLY A 242 -9.70 21.21 0.96
N LYS A 243 -9.09 20.35 1.76
CA LYS A 243 -8.03 20.71 2.72
C LYS A 243 -6.62 20.54 2.17
N SER A 244 -6.44 19.82 1.06
CA SER A 244 -5.12 19.64 0.44
C SER A 244 -4.60 20.95 -0.15
N ARG A 245 -3.29 21.18 -0.07
CA ARG A 245 -2.63 22.32 -0.74
C ARG A 245 -2.40 22.03 -2.22
N ILE A 246 -2.11 20.79 -2.55
CA ILE A 246 -2.09 20.28 -3.92
C ILE A 246 -3.49 19.77 -4.23
N LYS A 247 -4.18 20.38 -5.20
CA LYS A 247 -5.58 20.08 -5.56
C LYS A 247 -5.68 18.95 -6.59
N GLU A 248 -4.85 17.95 -6.45
CA GLU A 248 -4.76 16.79 -7.33
C GLU A 248 -4.58 15.52 -6.53
N MET A 249 -5.28 14.44 -6.92
CA MET A 249 -5.05 13.13 -6.34
C MET A 249 -3.75 12.55 -6.89
N MET A 250 -2.98 11.89 -6.05
CA MET A 250 -1.82 11.13 -6.48
C MET A 250 -2.23 9.98 -7.41
N SER A 251 -1.36 9.64 -8.36
CA SER A 251 -1.48 8.40 -9.12
C SER A 251 -0.99 7.20 -8.28
N PRO A 252 -1.49 5.98 -8.52
CA PRO A 252 -1.00 4.80 -7.82
C PRO A 252 0.51 4.55 -8.00
N ILE A 253 1.06 4.90 -9.19
CA ILE A 253 2.48 4.67 -9.46
C ILE A 253 3.40 5.63 -8.67
N GLU A 254 2.96 6.85 -8.40
CA GLU A 254 3.71 7.75 -7.51
C GLU A 254 3.90 7.12 -6.13
N VAL A 255 2.84 6.46 -5.62
CA VAL A 255 2.92 5.74 -4.33
C VAL A 255 3.76 4.47 -4.43
N GLY A 256 3.66 3.72 -5.53
CA GLY A 256 4.51 2.56 -5.81
C GLY A 256 5.99 2.92 -5.83
N ASN A 257 6.36 4.03 -6.44
CA ASN A 257 7.71 4.57 -6.46
C ASN A 257 8.24 4.91 -5.05
N LEU A 258 7.39 5.44 -4.18
CA LEU A 258 7.75 5.72 -2.79
C LEU A 258 8.01 4.44 -2.00
N PHE A 259 7.28 3.35 -2.25
CA PHE A 259 7.59 2.04 -1.67
C PHE A 259 8.96 1.55 -2.13
N VAL A 260 9.26 1.62 -3.42
CA VAL A 260 10.58 1.23 -3.97
C VAL A 260 11.70 2.09 -3.39
N PHE A 261 11.50 3.41 -3.28
CA PHE A 261 12.44 4.29 -2.58
C PHE A 261 12.63 3.86 -1.12
N GLY A 262 11.54 3.62 -0.40
CA GLY A 262 11.56 3.16 0.99
C GLY A 262 12.30 1.85 1.18
N PHE A 263 12.26 0.93 0.22
CA PHE A 263 13.01 -0.32 0.24
C PHE A 263 14.50 -0.15 -0.01
N SER A 264 14.89 0.86 -0.76
CA SER A 264 16.26 1.06 -1.22
C SER A 264 17.23 1.45 -0.11
N ARG A 265 18.53 1.33 -0.42
CA ARG A 265 19.63 1.82 0.43
C ARG A 265 19.59 3.33 0.67
N PHE A 266 18.94 4.08 -0.22
CA PHE A 266 18.82 5.54 -0.08
C PHE A 266 17.93 5.94 1.10
N ALA A 267 17.01 5.05 1.50
CA ALA A 267 16.15 5.22 2.66
C ALA A 267 16.63 4.47 3.92
N ARG A 268 17.93 4.12 4.01
CA ARG A 268 18.45 3.28 5.11
C ARG A 268 18.24 3.84 6.52
N TYR A 269 18.11 5.15 6.65
CA TYR A 269 17.83 5.82 7.93
C TYR A 269 16.32 5.93 8.25
N LEU A 270 15.45 5.47 7.35
CA LEU A 270 14.02 5.41 7.60
C LEU A 270 13.71 4.16 8.44
N ILE A 271 13.87 4.28 9.75
CA ILE A 271 13.73 3.21 10.74
C ILE A 271 12.58 3.56 11.65
N GLY A 272 11.42 2.88 11.48
CA GLY A 272 10.18 3.17 12.21
C GLY A 272 9.53 4.51 11.83
N GLY A 273 10.09 5.23 10.87
CA GLY A 273 9.60 6.53 10.43
C GLY A 273 8.38 6.41 9.50
N ASP A 274 7.75 7.55 9.25
CA ASP A 274 6.63 7.70 8.35
C ASP A 274 6.98 8.65 7.20
N MET A 275 6.72 8.23 5.98
CA MET A 275 6.79 9.10 4.80
C MET A 275 5.40 9.69 4.55
N LEU A 276 5.20 10.94 4.94
CA LEU A 276 3.94 11.66 4.75
C LEU A 276 3.92 12.40 3.41
N PHE A 277 3.13 11.87 2.47
CA PHE A 277 2.90 12.43 1.14
C PHE A 277 1.41 12.71 0.95
N ASP A 278 0.94 13.82 1.47
CA ASP A 278 -0.48 14.14 1.57
C ASP A 278 -0.88 15.43 0.84
N GLY A 279 0.04 16.05 0.12
CA GLY A 279 -0.18 17.34 -0.51
C GLY A 279 -0.52 18.46 0.48
N GLY A 280 -0.08 18.33 1.74
CA GLY A 280 -0.33 19.29 2.82
C GLY A 280 -1.73 19.20 3.43
N MET A 281 -2.39 18.05 3.31
CA MET A 281 -3.76 17.84 3.83
C MET A 281 -3.84 17.93 5.35
N VAL A 282 -2.81 17.46 6.08
CA VAL A 282 -2.77 17.52 7.55
C VAL A 282 -2.37 18.90 8.09
N LEU A 283 -1.94 19.82 7.24
CA LEU A 283 -1.66 21.21 7.60
C LEU A 283 -3.00 21.97 7.75
N THR A 284 -3.64 21.80 8.89
CA THR A 284 -4.99 22.30 9.16
C THR A 284 -4.97 23.73 9.72
N TYR A 285 -4.68 24.71 8.88
CA TYR A 285 -4.89 26.12 9.21
C TYR A 285 -6.00 26.72 8.36
#